data_1d76df324b3caff6cac5c2c999ce2ea5
#
_entry.id   1d76df324b3caff6cac5c2c999ce2ea5
#
_cell.length_a   1.000
_cell.length_b   1.000
_cell.length_c   1.000
_cell.angle_alpha   90.00
_cell.angle_beta   90.00
_cell.angle_gamma   90.00
#
_symmetry.space_group_name_H-M   'P 1'
#
loop_
_entity.id
_entity.type
_entity.pdbx_description
1 polymer ?
#
loop_
_entity_poly.entity_id
_entity_poly.type
_entity_poly.pdbx_seq_one_letter_code
_entity_poly.pdbx_strand_id
1 'polypeptide(L)'
;MTNVGTNVGIGLPIGDPAALLTWARRAEAGPFSTLGLLDRLVYDNPEPLVALSVLAGATSRIRVQTEVLLAPLRDTALLAKQAATLDRMTGGNRLVLGLGVGGRDDDHRAAGTDLRTRGRRLDQQMALMCRLWWGEPYDGVGDGDGLSYDGRVGVGPIGPAPARPGGPQVLFGGFKPAALERVARWGDGFLSAAPASWAGGLFDTVRGFWKEYGRDGEPRLVAQVNVALGPPDVLDDARARMHAYYAFTGMANRMVAGLLTSPAEIRTALTAFADLGADEVMLYCYGLDPDQVDRLAELV
;
A
#
# COMPACT_ATOMS: atom_id res chain seq x y z
N MET A 1 3.24 -7.35 29.53
CA MET A 1 2.75 -6.24 28.70
C MET A 1 3.96 -5.73 27.94
N THR A 2 4.19 -6.23 26.74
CA THR A 2 5.23 -5.73 25.84
C THR A 2 4.68 -4.45 25.23
N ASN A 3 5.18 -3.31 25.70
CA ASN A 3 4.95 -2.02 25.09
C ASN A 3 5.76 -2.00 23.77
N VAL A 4 5.21 -2.58 22.74
CA VAL A 4 5.80 -2.56 21.40
C VAL A 4 5.43 -1.21 20.81
N GLY A 5 6.39 -0.30 20.69
CA GLY A 5 6.19 1.01 20.06
C GLY A 5 5.84 0.92 18.56
N THR A 6 5.56 -0.27 18.05
CA THR A 6 5.19 -0.58 16.67
C THR A 6 3.68 -0.64 16.54
N ASN A 7 3.12 0.16 15.64
CA ASN A 7 1.68 0.12 15.35
C ASN A 7 1.29 -1.17 14.60
N VAL A 8 0.02 -1.55 14.70
CA VAL A 8 -0.53 -2.68 13.96
C VAL A 8 -1.70 -2.22 13.10
N GLY A 9 -1.66 -2.55 11.83
CA GLY A 9 -2.74 -2.30 10.87
C GLY A 9 -3.39 -3.59 10.38
N ILE A 10 -4.55 -3.47 9.76
CA ILE A 10 -5.28 -4.57 9.12
C ILE A 10 -5.19 -4.42 7.61
N GLY A 11 -4.65 -5.44 6.94
CA GLY A 11 -4.80 -5.63 5.50
C GLY A 11 -6.13 -6.32 5.21
N LEU A 12 -6.98 -5.64 4.47
CA LEU A 12 -8.33 -6.10 4.16
C LEU A 12 -8.30 -7.30 3.19
N PRO A 13 -9.20 -8.27 3.36
CA PRO A 13 -9.23 -9.45 2.48
C PRO A 13 -9.69 -9.10 1.07
N ILE A 14 -9.28 -9.94 0.12
CA ILE A 14 -9.86 -9.96 -1.23
C ILE A 14 -11.15 -10.77 -1.16
N GLY A 15 -12.28 -10.08 -1.25
CA GLY A 15 -13.60 -10.70 -1.14
C GLY A 15 -14.70 -9.72 -1.49
N ASP A 16 -15.91 -9.98 -1.03
CA ASP A 16 -17.07 -9.12 -1.28
C ASP A 16 -16.82 -7.69 -0.78
N PRO A 17 -16.83 -6.69 -1.68
CA PRO A 17 -16.64 -5.29 -1.29
C PRO A 17 -17.65 -4.79 -0.25
N ALA A 18 -18.87 -5.33 -0.23
CA ALA A 18 -19.89 -4.94 0.75
C ALA A 18 -19.51 -5.32 2.19
N ALA A 19 -18.74 -6.39 2.39
CA ALA A 19 -18.25 -6.80 3.70
C ALA A 19 -17.22 -5.83 4.27
N LEU A 20 -16.48 -5.09 3.45
CA LEU A 20 -15.38 -4.22 3.88
C LEU A 20 -15.82 -3.11 4.84
N LEU A 21 -17.07 -2.65 4.76
CA LEU A 21 -17.62 -1.69 5.73
C LEU A 21 -17.67 -2.25 7.15
N THR A 22 -18.03 -3.53 7.31
CA THR A 22 -18.02 -4.21 8.61
C THR A 22 -16.59 -4.33 9.15
N TRP A 23 -15.64 -4.73 8.29
CA TRP A 23 -14.23 -4.77 8.63
C TRP A 23 -13.71 -3.42 9.13
N ALA A 24 -14.02 -2.36 8.39
CA ALA A 24 -13.56 -1.01 8.72
C ALA A 24 -14.10 -0.52 10.08
N ARG A 25 -15.39 -0.73 10.34
CA ARG A 25 -16.03 -0.33 11.60
C ARG A 25 -15.46 -1.10 12.79
N ARG A 26 -15.23 -2.41 12.67
CA ARG A 26 -14.61 -3.21 13.72
C ARG A 26 -13.17 -2.79 13.98
N ALA A 27 -12.36 -2.59 12.91
CA ALA A 27 -10.99 -2.13 13.05
C ALA A 27 -10.89 -0.71 13.64
N GLU A 28 -11.82 0.20 13.28
CA GLU A 28 -11.94 1.54 13.87
C GLU A 28 -12.20 1.49 15.38
N ALA A 29 -13.03 0.54 15.83
CA ALA A 29 -13.35 0.34 17.24
C ALA A 29 -12.22 -0.38 18.00
N GLY A 30 -11.34 -1.09 17.30
CA GLY A 30 -10.24 -1.86 17.84
C GLY A 30 -8.93 -1.08 17.97
N PRO A 31 -7.81 -1.78 18.30
CA PRO A 31 -6.50 -1.15 18.51
C PRO A 31 -5.75 -0.80 17.23
N PHE A 32 -6.32 -1.06 16.07
CA PHE A 32 -5.63 -0.93 14.79
C PHE A 32 -5.43 0.52 14.34
N SER A 33 -4.29 0.77 13.71
CA SER A 33 -3.86 2.08 13.24
C SER A 33 -4.25 2.37 11.79
N THR A 34 -4.34 1.33 10.94
CA THR A 34 -4.45 1.46 9.49
C THR A 34 -5.28 0.35 8.88
N LEU A 35 -6.08 0.68 7.86
CA LEU A 35 -6.73 -0.26 6.93
C LEU A 35 -5.96 -0.26 5.62
N GLY A 36 -5.41 -1.39 5.22
CA GLY A 36 -4.70 -1.57 3.97
C GLY A 36 -5.55 -2.30 2.92
N LEU A 37 -5.45 -1.91 1.66
CA LEU A 37 -6.11 -2.59 0.55
C LEU A 37 -5.19 -2.73 -0.64
N LEU A 38 -5.07 -3.95 -1.18
CA LEU A 38 -4.25 -4.23 -2.36
C LEU A 38 -4.92 -3.75 -3.66
N ASP A 39 -4.10 -3.62 -4.69
CA ASP A 39 -4.52 -3.25 -6.04
C ASP A 39 -4.17 -4.34 -7.06
N ARG A 40 -5.12 -4.71 -7.86
CA ARG A 40 -5.03 -5.52 -9.07
C ARG A 40 -6.06 -5.02 -10.07
N LEU A 41 -5.71 -5.00 -11.34
CA LEU A 41 -6.66 -4.63 -12.40
C LEU A 41 -7.40 -5.88 -12.93
N VAL A 42 -6.66 -6.94 -13.19
CA VAL A 42 -7.21 -8.21 -13.69
C VAL A 42 -7.35 -9.20 -12.53
N TYR A 43 -8.27 -8.90 -11.62
CA TYR A 43 -8.59 -9.76 -10.48
C TYR A 43 -9.95 -9.35 -9.90
N ASP A 44 -10.61 -10.26 -9.17
CA ASP A 44 -11.89 -9.99 -8.51
C ASP A 44 -11.66 -9.31 -7.15
N ASN A 45 -11.22 -8.05 -7.20
CA ASN A 45 -11.02 -7.19 -6.04
C ASN A 45 -11.58 -5.78 -6.31
N PRO A 46 -12.01 -5.05 -5.29
CA PRO A 46 -12.46 -3.67 -5.48
C PRO A 46 -11.31 -2.75 -5.92
N GLU A 47 -11.62 -1.70 -6.68
CA GLU A 47 -10.66 -0.63 -6.97
C GLU A 47 -10.29 0.07 -5.66
N PRO A 48 -8.99 0.16 -5.31
CA PRO A 48 -8.60 0.52 -3.95
C PRO A 48 -8.94 1.96 -3.56
N LEU A 49 -8.80 2.95 -4.45
CA LEU A 49 -9.11 4.34 -4.09
C LEU A 49 -10.60 4.56 -3.90
N VAL A 50 -11.43 3.90 -4.71
CA VAL A 50 -12.90 3.95 -4.56
C VAL A 50 -13.31 3.30 -3.24
N ALA A 51 -12.85 2.09 -2.98
CA ALA A 51 -13.18 1.37 -1.75
C ALA A 51 -12.68 2.11 -0.51
N LEU A 52 -11.40 2.53 -0.48
CA LEU A 52 -10.83 3.26 0.65
C LEU A 52 -11.52 4.61 0.90
N SER A 53 -12.05 5.28 -0.14
CA SER A 53 -12.83 6.50 0.04
C SER A 53 -14.13 6.24 0.81
N VAL A 54 -14.82 5.15 0.49
CA VAL A 54 -16.03 4.73 1.22
C VAL A 54 -15.71 4.36 2.66
N LEU A 55 -14.63 3.61 2.88
CA LEU A 55 -14.19 3.21 4.22
C LEU A 55 -13.74 4.42 5.05
N ALA A 56 -13.04 5.35 4.45
CA ALA A 56 -12.63 6.60 5.11
C ALA A 56 -13.83 7.46 5.53
N GLY A 57 -14.89 7.50 4.71
CA GLY A 57 -16.15 8.17 5.05
C GLY A 57 -16.94 7.49 6.17
N ALA A 58 -16.74 6.18 6.38
CA ALA A 58 -17.40 5.39 7.42
C ALA A 58 -16.60 5.32 8.75
N THR A 59 -15.41 5.93 8.81
CA THR A 59 -14.47 5.92 9.94
C THR A 59 -13.95 7.33 10.22
N SER A 60 -13.35 7.57 11.36
CA SER A 60 -12.89 8.90 11.78
C SER A 60 -11.42 8.95 12.22
N ARG A 61 -10.87 7.86 12.74
CA ARG A 61 -9.54 7.76 13.33
C ARG A 61 -8.55 6.98 12.48
N ILE A 62 -8.97 5.79 12.05
CA ILE A 62 -8.08 4.83 11.39
C ILE A 62 -7.58 5.35 10.04
N ARG A 63 -6.31 5.14 9.73
CA ARG A 63 -5.74 5.49 8.42
C ARG A 63 -6.23 4.54 7.34
N VAL A 64 -6.25 5.00 6.10
CA VAL A 64 -6.52 4.19 4.91
C VAL A 64 -5.28 4.17 4.03
N GLN A 65 -4.87 3.00 3.60
CA GLN A 65 -3.60 2.79 2.89
C GLN A 65 -3.77 1.89 1.68
N THR A 66 -3.18 2.26 0.56
CA THR A 66 -3.04 1.34 -0.58
C THR A 66 -1.82 0.43 -0.39
N GLU A 67 -1.95 -0.91 -0.66
CA GLU A 67 -0.90 -1.91 -0.36
C GLU A 67 -0.58 -2.87 -1.53
N VAL A 68 -0.04 -2.41 -2.57
CA VAL A 68 0.27 -1.05 -3.02
C VAL A 68 -0.55 -0.74 -4.26
N LEU A 69 -0.87 0.54 -4.49
CA LEU A 69 -1.50 0.98 -5.73
C LEU A 69 -0.52 0.82 -6.91
N LEU A 70 -0.98 0.21 -8.00
CA LEU A 70 -0.19 0.02 -9.20
C LEU A 70 -0.25 1.30 -10.06
N ALA A 71 0.47 2.34 -9.64
CA ALA A 71 0.43 3.65 -10.27
C ALA A 71 0.68 3.63 -11.79
N PRO A 72 1.62 2.80 -12.34
CA PRO A 72 1.85 2.74 -13.78
C PRO A 72 0.64 2.32 -14.63
N LEU A 73 -0.41 1.76 -14.02
CA LEU A 73 -1.65 1.40 -14.73
C LEU A 73 -2.62 2.57 -14.89
N ARG A 74 -2.31 3.75 -14.31
CA ARG A 74 -3.24 4.87 -14.17
C ARG A 74 -2.74 6.13 -14.88
N ASP A 75 -3.69 6.99 -15.25
CA ASP A 75 -3.38 8.36 -15.66
C ASP A 75 -2.84 9.15 -14.47
N THR A 76 -1.75 9.88 -14.67
CA THR A 76 -1.02 10.56 -13.60
C THR A 76 -1.79 11.73 -13.02
N ALA A 77 -2.37 12.58 -13.88
CA ALA A 77 -3.08 13.77 -13.44
C ALA A 77 -4.36 13.40 -12.66
N LEU A 78 -5.07 12.36 -13.14
CA LEU A 78 -6.23 11.85 -12.46
C LEU A 78 -5.86 11.22 -11.11
N LEU A 79 -4.79 10.43 -11.05
CA LEU A 79 -4.30 9.84 -9.80
C LEU A 79 -3.89 10.92 -8.79
N ALA A 80 -3.16 11.95 -9.23
CA ALA A 80 -2.79 13.08 -8.38
C ALA A 80 -4.02 13.77 -7.77
N LYS A 81 -5.05 13.99 -8.61
CA LYS A 81 -6.32 14.60 -8.19
C LYS A 81 -7.08 13.70 -7.20
N GLN A 82 -7.18 12.40 -7.46
CA GLN A 82 -7.86 11.44 -6.60
C GLN A 82 -7.20 11.38 -5.21
N ALA A 83 -5.87 11.25 -5.18
CA ALA A 83 -5.10 11.21 -3.94
C ALA A 83 -5.25 12.50 -3.12
N ALA A 84 -5.12 13.68 -3.74
CA ALA A 84 -5.30 14.95 -3.08
C ALA A 84 -6.73 15.16 -2.57
N THR A 85 -7.73 14.69 -3.31
CA THR A 85 -9.14 14.75 -2.89
C THR A 85 -9.37 13.92 -1.64
N LEU A 86 -8.92 12.66 -1.64
CA LEU A 86 -9.09 11.76 -0.48
C LEU A 86 -8.30 12.27 0.72
N ASP A 87 -7.08 12.76 0.52
CA ASP A 87 -6.27 13.37 1.57
C ASP A 87 -7.01 14.53 2.25
N ARG A 88 -7.56 15.48 1.48
CA ARG A 88 -8.34 16.59 2.05
C ARG A 88 -9.62 16.15 2.75
N MET A 89 -10.36 15.21 2.16
CA MET A 89 -11.61 14.69 2.75
C MET A 89 -11.36 13.94 4.06
N THR A 90 -10.14 13.43 4.26
CA THR A 90 -9.72 12.72 5.48
C THR A 90 -8.93 13.59 6.47
N GLY A 91 -8.84 14.88 6.24
CA GLY A 91 -8.19 15.86 7.13
C GLY A 91 -6.66 15.90 7.02
N GLY A 92 -6.05 15.31 5.98
CA GLY A 92 -4.64 15.42 5.65
C GLY A 92 -3.67 14.51 6.41
N ASN A 93 -4.17 13.58 7.19
CA ASN A 93 -3.32 12.71 8.02
C ASN A 93 -3.77 11.25 8.05
N ARG A 94 -4.80 10.89 7.29
CA ARG A 94 -5.35 9.53 7.26
C ARG A 94 -5.06 8.76 5.99
N LEU A 95 -4.81 9.45 4.86
CA LEU A 95 -4.40 8.76 3.63
C LEU A 95 -2.90 8.45 3.65
N VAL A 96 -2.57 7.18 3.42
CA VAL A 96 -1.23 6.71 3.11
C VAL A 96 -1.25 6.12 1.70
N LEU A 97 -0.54 6.75 0.78
CA LEU A 97 -0.47 6.32 -0.61
C LEU A 97 0.70 5.36 -0.79
N GLY A 98 0.46 4.06 -0.57
CA GLY A 98 1.44 3.03 -0.90
C GLY A 98 1.47 2.78 -2.40
N LEU A 99 2.63 2.93 -3.05
CA LEU A 99 2.80 2.83 -4.48
C LEU A 99 3.72 1.69 -4.88
N GLY A 100 3.39 1.03 -5.97
CA GLY A 100 4.19 -0.01 -6.58
C GLY A 100 4.11 0.00 -8.10
N VAL A 101 5.01 -0.77 -8.72
CA VAL A 101 5.10 -0.83 -10.19
C VAL A 101 4.25 -1.94 -10.81
N GLY A 102 3.73 -2.86 -10.00
CA GLY A 102 3.12 -4.09 -10.50
C GLY A 102 4.14 -5.08 -11.08
N GLY A 103 3.80 -6.36 -11.04
CA GLY A 103 4.67 -7.43 -11.55
C GLY A 103 3.96 -8.37 -12.52
N ARG A 104 2.69 -8.14 -12.80
CA ARG A 104 1.87 -9.05 -13.63
C ARG A 104 1.63 -8.47 -15.01
N ASP A 105 1.89 -9.29 -16.01
CA ASP A 105 1.73 -8.93 -17.42
C ASP A 105 0.26 -8.68 -17.80
N ASP A 106 -0.67 -9.44 -17.23
CA ASP A 106 -2.10 -9.29 -17.46
C ASP A 106 -2.64 -7.90 -17.07
N ASP A 107 -2.23 -7.38 -15.90
CA ASP A 107 -2.61 -6.04 -15.45
C ASP A 107 -2.07 -4.95 -16.40
N HIS A 108 -0.79 -5.05 -16.79
CA HIS A 108 -0.18 -4.08 -17.70
C HIS A 108 -0.79 -4.12 -19.10
N ARG A 109 -1.05 -5.32 -19.63
CA ARG A 109 -1.73 -5.49 -20.93
C ARG A 109 -3.14 -4.92 -20.92
N ALA A 110 -3.91 -5.17 -19.85
CA ALA A 110 -5.26 -4.64 -19.71
C ALA A 110 -5.27 -3.10 -19.62
N ALA A 111 -4.27 -2.51 -18.98
CA ALA A 111 -4.11 -1.06 -18.88
C ALA A 111 -3.47 -0.40 -20.13
N GLY A 112 -3.03 -1.18 -21.11
CA GLY A 112 -2.30 -0.65 -22.28
C GLY A 112 -0.92 -0.09 -21.96
N THR A 113 -0.27 -0.58 -20.89
CA THR A 113 1.05 -0.11 -20.43
C THR A 113 2.13 -1.17 -20.63
N ASP A 114 3.40 -0.76 -20.74
CA ASP A 114 4.54 -1.68 -20.94
C ASP A 114 5.17 -2.07 -19.60
N LEU A 115 5.09 -3.35 -19.27
CA LEU A 115 5.72 -3.94 -18.07
C LEU A 115 7.23 -3.62 -17.97
N ARG A 116 7.94 -3.47 -19.09
CA ARG A 116 9.39 -3.22 -19.09
C ARG A 116 9.73 -1.80 -18.65
N THR A 117 8.84 -0.84 -18.87
CA THR A 117 9.06 0.58 -18.58
C THR A 117 8.43 1.03 -17.26
N ARG A 118 7.70 0.15 -16.57
CA ARG A 118 6.90 0.48 -15.38
C ARG A 118 7.63 1.23 -14.26
N GLY A 119 8.92 0.93 -14.03
CA GLY A 119 9.71 1.63 -13.02
C GLY A 119 9.99 3.08 -13.40
N ARG A 120 10.44 3.31 -14.65
CA ARG A 120 10.66 4.65 -15.20
C ARG A 120 9.36 5.46 -15.25
N ARG A 121 8.25 4.81 -15.65
CA ARG A 121 6.93 5.44 -15.66
C ARG A 121 6.52 5.90 -14.25
N LEU A 122 6.72 5.08 -13.22
CA LEU A 122 6.43 5.48 -11.85
C LEU A 122 7.28 6.68 -11.40
N ASP A 123 8.57 6.73 -11.78
CA ASP A 123 9.43 7.88 -11.47
C ASP A 123 8.95 9.16 -12.16
N GLN A 124 8.51 9.08 -13.41
CA GLN A 124 7.91 10.19 -14.15
C GLN A 124 6.58 10.63 -13.52
N GLN A 125 5.74 9.68 -13.14
CA GLN A 125 4.48 9.95 -12.44
C GLN A 125 4.72 10.68 -11.12
N MET A 126 5.69 10.24 -10.31
CA MET A 126 6.02 10.92 -9.05
C MET A 126 6.50 12.36 -9.28
N ALA A 127 7.38 12.57 -10.25
CA ALA A 127 7.84 13.91 -10.58
C ALA A 127 6.67 14.84 -10.95
N LEU A 128 5.72 14.35 -11.75
CA LEU A 128 4.53 15.13 -12.12
C LEU A 128 3.57 15.31 -10.94
N MET A 129 3.24 14.25 -10.20
CA MET A 129 2.33 14.35 -9.05
C MET A 129 2.83 15.34 -8.00
N CYS A 130 4.12 15.34 -7.69
CA CYS A 130 4.71 16.33 -6.77
C CYS A 130 4.50 17.76 -7.25
N ARG A 131 4.75 18.04 -8.53
CA ARG A 131 4.51 19.36 -9.13
C ARG A 131 3.05 19.79 -9.01
N LEU A 132 2.13 18.88 -9.37
CA LEU A 132 0.69 19.13 -9.30
C LEU A 132 0.22 19.40 -7.85
N TRP A 133 0.74 18.68 -6.88
CA TRP A 133 0.43 18.87 -5.46
C TRP A 133 0.99 20.16 -4.88
N TRP A 134 2.06 20.70 -5.48
CA TRP A 134 2.56 22.04 -5.19
C TRP A 134 1.79 23.16 -5.93
N GLY A 135 0.79 22.80 -6.73
CA GLY A 135 -0.07 23.75 -7.44
C GLY A 135 0.54 24.29 -8.72
N GLU A 136 1.58 23.64 -9.26
CA GLU A 136 2.12 24.01 -10.57
C GLU A 136 1.06 23.79 -11.66
N PRO A 137 0.98 24.67 -12.66
CA PRO A 137 0.11 24.45 -13.81
C PRO A 137 0.44 23.15 -14.54
N TYR A 138 -0.58 22.42 -14.95
CA TYR A 138 -0.42 21.25 -15.80
C TYR A 138 -0.15 21.71 -17.23
N ASP A 139 1.01 21.40 -17.76
CA ASP A 139 1.46 21.84 -19.09
C ASP A 139 1.03 20.89 -20.23
N GLY A 140 0.28 19.84 -19.90
CA GLY A 140 -0.21 18.87 -20.89
C GLY A 140 0.86 17.96 -21.48
N VAL A 141 2.11 18.04 -21.01
CA VAL A 141 3.15 17.06 -21.35
C VAL A 141 2.81 15.79 -20.60
N GLY A 142 2.12 14.90 -21.28
CA GLY A 142 1.69 13.61 -20.75
C GLY A 142 2.87 12.77 -20.30
N ASP A 143 2.56 11.61 -19.72
CA ASP A 143 3.47 10.62 -19.12
C ASP A 143 4.50 10.00 -20.09
N GLY A 144 4.82 10.66 -21.19
CA GLY A 144 5.77 10.20 -22.19
C GLY A 144 5.17 9.26 -23.24
N ASP A 145 3.87 9.07 -23.27
CA ASP A 145 3.16 8.20 -24.24
C ASP A 145 2.94 8.88 -25.61
N GLY A 146 3.55 10.04 -25.85
CA GLY A 146 3.47 10.72 -27.14
C GLY A 146 2.15 11.45 -27.43
N LEU A 147 1.24 11.54 -26.47
CA LEU A 147 0.05 12.37 -26.58
C LEU A 147 0.42 13.82 -26.21
N SER A 148 1.10 14.51 -27.13
CA SER A 148 1.22 15.96 -27.03
C SER A 148 -0.18 16.54 -27.26
N TYR A 149 -0.73 17.13 -26.24
CA TYR A 149 -1.86 18.03 -26.42
C TYR A 149 -1.36 19.25 -27.20
N ASP A 150 -1.87 19.38 -28.39
CA ASP A 150 -1.75 20.39 -29.43
C ASP A 150 -1.35 21.79 -28.92
N GLY A 151 -0.10 22.01 -28.51
CA GLY A 151 0.51 23.32 -28.29
C GLY A 151 -0.26 24.35 -27.45
N ARG A 152 -1.29 23.95 -26.74
CA ARG A 152 -2.06 24.85 -25.86
C ARG A 152 -1.39 24.96 -24.49
N VAL A 153 -0.92 26.16 -24.23
CA VAL A 153 -0.37 26.60 -22.94
C VAL A 153 -1.31 26.20 -21.80
N GLY A 154 -0.78 25.47 -20.84
CA GLY A 154 -1.28 25.05 -19.55
C GLY A 154 -2.78 25.12 -19.28
N VAL A 155 -3.40 23.97 -19.04
CA VAL A 155 -4.85 23.88 -18.70
C VAL A 155 -5.17 24.34 -17.28
N GLY A 156 -4.23 24.95 -16.57
CA GLY A 156 -4.39 25.41 -15.19
C GLY A 156 -4.01 24.33 -14.13
N PRO A 157 -4.13 24.67 -12.85
CA PRO A 157 -3.77 23.75 -11.77
C PRO A 157 -4.75 22.59 -11.68
N ILE A 158 -4.22 21.38 -11.42
CA ILE A 158 -5.03 20.20 -11.10
C ILE A 158 -5.30 20.21 -9.59
N GLY A 159 -6.51 20.59 -9.21
CA GLY A 159 -6.93 20.64 -7.80
C GLY A 159 -7.93 19.54 -7.40
N PRO A 160 -8.26 19.45 -6.09
CA PRO A 160 -7.84 20.35 -5.01
C PRO A 160 -6.36 20.21 -4.65
N ALA A 161 -5.77 21.23 -4.02
CA ALA A 161 -4.47 21.04 -3.37
C ALA A 161 -4.62 20.00 -2.23
N PRO A 162 -3.65 19.12 -1.98
CA PRO A 162 -3.69 18.20 -0.83
C PRO A 162 -3.73 18.98 0.49
N ALA A 163 -4.16 18.34 1.57
CA ALA A 163 -4.19 19.00 2.89
C ALA A 163 -2.78 19.20 3.43
N ARG A 164 -1.87 18.24 3.21
CA ARG A 164 -0.44 18.36 3.52
C ARG A 164 0.27 19.02 2.33
N PRO A 165 1.07 20.10 2.54
CA PRO A 165 1.90 20.66 1.48
C PRO A 165 2.80 19.60 0.84
N GLY A 166 2.81 19.50 -0.48
CA GLY A 166 3.61 18.53 -1.22
C GLY A 166 2.98 17.16 -1.41
N GLY A 167 1.79 16.91 -0.86
CA GLY A 167 1.03 15.67 -1.10
C GLY A 167 0.72 14.83 0.15
N PRO A 168 -0.07 13.76 0.00
CA PRO A 168 -0.28 12.78 1.05
C PRO A 168 1.02 12.04 1.39
N GLN A 169 1.03 11.29 2.50
CA GLN A 169 2.16 10.42 2.81
C GLN A 169 2.31 9.33 1.74
N VAL A 170 3.53 9.20 1.18
CA VAL A 170 3.83 8.22 0.13
C VAL A 170 4.79 7.15 0.64
N LEU A 171 4.39 5.89 0.54
CA LEU A 171 5.25 4.73 0.77
C LEU A 171 5.50 3.99 -0.55
N PHE A 172 6.68 3.39 -0.70
CA PHE A 172 6.96 2.54 -1.86
C PHE A 172 7.16 1.10 -1.46
N GLY A 173 6.60 0.19 -2.28
CA GLY A 173 6.86 -1.23 -2.19
C GLY A 173 7.87 -1.69 -3.25
N GLY A 174 8.60 -2.77 -2.95
CA GLY A 174 9.51 -3.43 -3.90
C GLY A 174 10.74 -4.04 -3.25
N PHE A 175 11.50 -4.82 -4.05
CA PHE A 175 12.64 -5.61 -3.57
C PHE A 175 13.94 -5.33 -4.34
N LYS A 176 13.87 -4.56 -5.41
CA LYS A 176 15.04 -4.25 -6.25
C LYS A 176 15.70 -2.94 -5.79
N PRO A 177 17.02 -2.78 -5.95
CA PRO A 177 17.71 -1.56 -5.53
C PRO A 177 17.04 -0.27 -6.00
N ALA A 178 16.65 -0.19 -7.28
CA ALA A 178 15.94 0.98 -7.82
C ALA A 178 14.56 1.25 -7.15
N ALA A 179 13.90 0.23 -6.58
CA ALA A 179 12.67 0.44 -5.83
C ALA A 179 12.95 0.96 -4.41
N LEU A 180 14.04 0.52 -3.80
CA LEU A 180 14.48 0.99 -2.47
C LEU A 180 15.03 2.41 -2.54
N GLU A 181 15.81 2.73 -3.56
CA GLU A 181 16.31 4.09 -3.85
C GLU A 181 15.15 5.09 -4.08
N ARG A 182 14.06 4.65 -4.75
CA ARG A 182 12.85 5.46 -4.97
C ARG A 182 12.24 5.96 -3.66
N VAL A 183 12.34 5.20 -2.57
CA VAL A 183 11.88 5.63 -1.24
C VAL A 183 12.58 6.92 -0.83
N ALA A 184 13.89 6.96 -0.91
CA ALA A 184 14.67 8.14 -0.56
C ALA A 184 14.43 9.33 -1.51
N ARG A 185 14.23 9.03 -2.80
CA ARG A 185 14.05 10.05 -3.82
C ARG A 185 12.68 10.74 -3.77
N TRP A 186 11.60 10.00 -3.53
CA TRP A 186 10.23 10.48 -3.72
C TRP A 186 9.30 10.26 -2.53
N GLY A 187 9.64 9.34 -1.60
CA GLY A 187 8.72 8.86 -0.59
C GLY A 187 8.95 9.42 0.81
N ASP A 188 8.05 9.02 1.70
CA ASP A 188 8.15 9.21 3.14
C ASP A 188 8.53 7.89 3.84
N GLY A 189 8.55 6.75 3.12
CA GLY A 189 8.90 5.47 3.69
C GLY A 189 8.72 4.27 2.75
N PHE A 190 8.93 3.10 3.33
CA PHE A 190 8.98 1.81 2.66
C PHE A 190 7.93 0.84 3.19
N LEU A 191 7.29 0.11 2.30
CA LEU A 191 6.36 -0.97 2.64
C LEU A 191 6.94 -2.30 2.16
N SER A 192 7.24 -3.19 3.12
CA SER A 192 7.88 -4.48 2.87
C SER A 192 6.91 -5.65 3.05
N ALA A 193 6.75 -6.47 2.02
CA ALA A 193 6.09 -7.78 2.10
C ALA A 193 7.09 -8.95 2.28
N ALA A 194 8.35 -8.65 2.64
CA ALA A 194 9.37 -9.66 2.91
C ALA A 194 9.20 -10.25 4.32
N PRO A 195 9.51 -11.54 4.52
CA PRO A 195 9.56 -12.12 5.85
C PRO A 195 10.64 -11.43 6.71
N ALA A 196 10.50 -11.44 8.04
CA ALA A 196 11.41 -10.77 8.97
C ALA A 196 12.87 -11.17 8.77
N SER A 197 13.14 -12.43 8.45
CA SER A 197 14.49 -12.93 8.16
C SER A 197 15.21 -12.24 6.99
N TRP A 198 14.47 -11.52 6.15
CA TRP A 198 15.01 -10.82 4.99
C TRP A 198 14.73 -9.30 5.03
N ALA A 199 13.66 -8.90 5.71
CA ALA A 199 13.22 -7.50 5.76
C ALA A 199 14.28 -6.54 6.36
N GLY A 200 15.05 -7.00 7.36
CA GLY A 200 16.10 -6.20 7.99
C GLY A 200 17.11 -5.63 6.99
N GLY A 201 17.62 -6.47 6.06
CA GLY A 201 18.54 -6.01 5.02
C GLY A 201 17.91 -5.02 4.03
N LEU A 202 16.60 -5.10 3.78
CA LEU A 202 15.89 -4.11 2.97
C LEU A 202 15.74 -2.79 3.72
N PHE A 203 15.41 -2.83 5.01
CA PHE A 203 15.30 -1.64 5.86
C PHE A 203 16.63 -0.90 5.95
N ASP A 204 17.74 -1.63 6.16
CA ASP A 204 19.07 -1.04 6.20
C ASP A 204 19.47 -0.40 4.86
N THR A 205 19.12 -1.05 3.74
CA THR A 205 19.35 -0.49 2.41
C THR A 205 18.57 0.81 2.20
N VAL A 206 17.28 0.85 2.61
CA VAL A 206 16.45 2.06 2.54
C VAL A 206 17.03 3.18 3.41
N ARG A 207 17.43 2.88 4.66
CA ARG A 207 18.11 3.86 5.54
C ARG A 207 19.43 4.37 4.93
N GLY A 208 20.17 3.50 4.23
CA GLY A 208 21.38 3.86 3.49
C GLY A 208 21.08 4.90 2.42
N PHE A 209 20.16 4.62 1.51
CA PHE A 209 19.73 5.57 0.50
C PHE A 209 19.16 6.86 1.09
N TRP A 210 18.40 6.79 2.18
CA TRP A 210 17.86 7.97 2.87
C TRP A 210 18.95 8.94 3.26
N LYS A 211 20.06 8.43 3.85
CA LYS A 211 21.24 9.22 4.21
C LYS A 211 22.00 9.75 3.00
N GLU A 212 22.18 8.91 1.96
CA GLU A 212 22.85 9.30 0.71
C GLU A 212 22.13 10.47 0.00
N TYR A 213 20.78 10.48 0.07
CA TYR A 213 19.95 11.56 -0.49
C TYR A 213 19.84 12.79 0.43
N GLY A 214 20.51 12.79 1.59
CA GLY A 214 20.49 13.90 2.53
C GLY A 214 19.11 14.19 3.13
N ARG A 215 18.27 13.14 3.27
CA ARG A 215 16.93 13.27 3.84
C ARG A 215 17.00 13.43 5.36
N ASP A 216 16.23 14.37 5.90
CA ASP A 216 16.10 14.56 7.35
C ASP A 216 15.30 13.43 8.00
N GLY A 217 15.63 13.12 9.25
CA GLY A 217 14.94 12.09 10.05
C GLY A 217 15.16 10.66 9.51
N GLU A 218 14.20 9.79 9.76
CA GLU A 218 14.24 8.38 9.32
C GLU A 218 13.03 8.07 8.40
N PRO A 219 13.20 7.16 7.42
CA PRO A 219 12.09 6.71 6.60
C PRO A 219 11.11 5.90 7.46
N ARG A 220 9.80 6.09 7.24
CA ARG A 220 8.80 5.22 7.86
C ARG A 220 8.91 3.81 7.28
N LEU A 221 9.02 2.80 8.15
CA LEU A 221 9.17 1.40 7.77
C LEU A 221 7.92 0.62 8.14
N VAL A 222 7.22 0.13 7.14
CA VAL A 222 6.00 -0.67 7.30
C VAL A 222 6.28 -2.10 6.81
N ALA A 223 5.97 -3.08 7.65
CA ALA A 223 6.05 -4.49 7.30
C ALA A 223 4.65 -5.04 7.02
N GLN A 224 4.58 -6.13 6.25
CA GLN A 224 3.35 -6.86 5.99
C GLN A 224 3.55 -8.35 6.27
N VAL A 225 2.59 -8.95 6.96
CA VAL A 225 2.51 -10.41 7.15
C VAL A 225 1.12 -10.91 6.76
N ASN A 226 1.06 -12.12 6.20
CA ASN A 226 -0.20 -12.75 5.80
C ASN A 226 -0.72 -13.59 6.97
N VAL A 227 -1.98 -13.41 7.33
CA VAL A 227 -2.59 -14.04 8.50
C VAL A 227 -3.96 -14.65 8.20
N ALA A 228 -4.32 -15.68 8.94
CA ALA A 228 -5.68 -16.18 9.06
C ALA A 228 -5.85 -16.86 10.43
N LEU A 229 -6.92 -16.55 11.15
CA LEU A 229 -7.27 -17.18 12.43
C LEU A 229 -8.67 -17.77 12.36
N GLY A 230 -8.87 -18.95 12.91
CA GLY A 230 -10.19 -19.59 12.96
C GLY A 230 -10.14 -21.10 12.99
N PRO A 231 -11.28 -21.75 12.83
CA PRO A 231 -11.36 -23.20 12.72
C PRO A 231 -10.73 -23.72 11.44
N PRO A 232 -10.49 -25.05 11.33
CA PRO A 232 -9.75 -25.66 10.22
C PRO A 232 -10.27 -25.29 8.83
N ASP A 233 -11.57 -25.24 8.63
CA ASP A 233 -12.23 -24.89 7.37
C ASP A 233 -11.90 -23.45 6.91
N VAL A 234 -11.89 -22.49 7.85
CA VAL A 234 -11.46 -21.11 7.57
C VAL A 234 -10.00 -21.04 7.16
N LEU A 235 -9.14 -21.83 7.83
CA LEU A 235 -7.71 -21.89 7.51
C LEU A 235 -7.44 -22.56 6.15
N ASP A 236 -8.18 -23.61 5.81
CA ASP A 236 -8.05 -24.29 4.52
C ASP A 236 -8.51 -23.39 3.38
N ASP A 237 -9.61 -22.67 3.54
CA ASP A 237 -10.07 -21.64 2.62
C ASP A 237 -9.03 -20.52 2.43
N ALA A 238 -8.45 -20.02 3.52
CA ALA A 238 -7.40 -19.00 3.47
C ALA A 238 -6.16 -19.47 2.69
N ARG A 239 -5.72 -20.71 2.90
CA ARG A 239 -4.62 -21.35 2.15
C ARG A 239 -4.94 -21.47 0.66
N ALA A 240 -6.17 -21.91 0.32
CA ALA A 240 -6.60 -22.05 -1.06
C ALA A 240 -6.63 -20.69 -1.78
N ARG A 241 -7.16 -19.64 -1.15
CA ARG A 241 -7.18 -18.27 -1.70
C ARG A 241 -5.76 -17.74 -1.90
N MET A 242 -4.89 -17.91 -0.92
CA MET A 242 -3.50 -17.49 -1.02
C MET A 242 -2.76 -18.22 -2.14
N HIS A 243 -2.98 -19.54 -2.27
CA HIS A 243 -2.43 -20.31 -3.37
C HIS A 243 -2.90 -19.78 -4.72
N ALA A 244 -4.20 -19.57 -4.91
CA ALA A 244 -4.77 -19.05 -6.14
C ALA A 244 -4.21 -17.66 -6.49
N TYR A 245 -4.10 -16.76 -5.49
CA TYR A 245 -3.56 -15.41 -5.68
C TYR A 245 -2.11 -15.43 -6.16
N TYR A 246 -1.26 -16.31 -5.60
CA TYR A 246 0.17 -16.40 -5.93
C TYR A 246 0.52 -17.44 -6.99
N ALA A 247 -0.46 -18.12 -7.60
CA ALA A 247 -0.22 -19.16 -8.61
C ALA A 247 0.66 -18.69 -9.77
N PHE A 248 0.50 -17.43 -10.20
CA PHE A 248 1.28 -16.83 -11.29
C PHE A 248 2.78 -16.71 -11.02
N THR A 249 3.19 -16.74 -9.74
CA THR A 249 4.61 -16.57 -9.35
C THR A 249 5.43 -17.85 -9.50
N GLY A 250 4.78 -19.01 -9.62
CA GLY A 250 5.41 -20.32 -9.46
C GLY A 250 5.85 -20.63 -8.02
N MET A 251 5.57 -19.75 -7.06
CA MET A 251 5.96 -19.90 -5.65
C MET A 251 4.77 -20.01 -4.69
N ALA A 252 3.57 -20.34 -5.20
CA ALA A 252 2.34 -20.35 -4.40
C ALA A 252 2.46 -21.19 -3.12
N ASN A 253 3.04 -22.39 -3.20
CA ASN A 253 3.24 -23.26 -2.04
C ASN A 253 4.15 -22.62 -0.96
N ARG A 254 5.20 -21.91 -1.39
CA ARG A 254 6.08 -21.18 -0.46
C ARG A 254 5.35 -20.02 0.21
N MET A 255 4.51 -19.33 -0.54
CA MET A 255 3.70 -18.24 0.02
C MET A 255 2.69 -18.76 1.03
N VAL A 256 2.00 -19.86 0.72
CA VAL A 256 1.06 -20.52 1.65
C VAL A 256 1.77 -21.02 2.92
N ALA A 257 2.99 -21.54 2.81
CA ALA A 257 3.80 -21.94 3.97
C ALA A 257 4.18 -20.75 4.88
N GLY A 258 4.11 -19.52 4.37
CA GLY A 258 4.33 -18.28 5.14
C GLY A 258 3.04 -17.68 5.74
N LEU A 259 1.89 -18.32 5.57
CA LEU A 259 0.64 -17.87 6.19
C LEU A 259 0.67 -18.18 7.69
N LEU A 260 0.57 -17.14 8.52
CA LEU A 260 0.53 -17.29 9.98
C LEU A 260 -0.89 -17.64 10.42
N THR A 261 -1.04 -18.78 11.09
CA THR A 261 -2.36 -19.36 11.40
C THR A 261 -2.61 -19.55 12.89
N SER A 262 -1.69 -19.11 13.72
CA SER A 262 -1.83 -19.18 15.18
C SER A 262 -1.47 -17.85 15.87
N PRO A 263 -2.07 -17.56 17.04
CA PRO A 263 -1.72 -16.40 17.87
C PRO A 263 -0.22 -16.32 18.20
N ALA A 264 0.42 -17.46 18.44
CA ALA A 264 1.83 -17.51 18.81
C ALA A 264 2.73 -17.08 17.63
N GLU A 265 2.47 -17.57 16.42
CA GLU A 265 3.21 -17.19 15.21
C GLU A 265 3.06 -15.69 14.92
N ILE A 266 1.84 -15.13 15.05
CA ILE A 266 1.58 -13.72 14.82
C ILE A 266 2.33 -12.85 15.83
N ARG A 267 2.27 -13.16 17.13
CA ARG A 267 3.02 -12.42 18.15
C ARG A 267 4.54 -12.49 17.91
N THR A 268 5.05 -13.65 17.52
CA THR A 268 6.47 -13.81 17.16
C THR A 268 6.86 -12.91 15.99
N ALA A 269 6.01 -12.84 14.95
CA ALA A 269 6.25 -11.98 13.81
C ALA A 269 6.20 -10.48 14.18
N LEU A 270 5.21 -10.06 14.98
CA LEU A 270 5.11 -8.69 15.48
C LEU A 270 6.37 -8.27 16.25
N THR A 271 6.83 -9.12 17.18
CA THR A 271 8.06 -8.87 17.94
C THR A 271 9.28 -8.79 17.02
N ALA A 272 9.42 -9.72 16.08
CA ALA A 272 10.55 -9.73 15.16
C ALA A 272 10.63 -8.47 14.28
N PHE A 273 9.50 -7.95 13.82
CA PHE A 273 9.48 -6.69 13.05
C PHE A 273 9.70 -5.46 13.93
N ALA A 274 9.21 -5.47 15.17
CA ALA A 274 9.53 -4.42 16.15
C ALA A 274 11.05 -4.34 16.42
N ASP A 275 11.70 -5.49 16.60
CA ASP A 275 13.16 -5.58 16.82
C ASP A 275 13.95 -5.08 15.58
N LEU A 276 13.40 -5.20 14.38
CA LEU A 276 13.97 -4.64 13.15
C LEU A 276 13.71 -3.13 13.00
N GLY A 277 12.93 -2.54 13.90
CA GLY A 277 12.58 -1.12 13.87
C GLY A 277 11.49 -0.78 12.88
N ALA A 278 10.54 -1.66 12.66
CA ALA A 278 9.33 -1.33 11.90
C ALA A 278 8.43 -0.40 12.71
N ASP A 279 7.95 0.67 12.09
CA ASP A 279 6.98 1.60 12.69
C ASP A 279 5.57 1.01 12.73
N GLU A 280 5.28 0.08 11.80
CA GLU A 280 3.98 -0.56 11.70
C GLU A 280 4.08 -1.94 11.05
N VAL A 281 3.22 -2.86 11.49
CA VAL A 281 3.04 -4.18 10.87
C VAL A 281 1.59 -4.33 10.40
N MET A 282 1.41 -4.55 9.09
CA MET A 282 0.10 -4.81 8.49
C MET A 282 -0.21 -6.31 8.52
N LEU A 283 -1.28 -6.68 9.20
CA LEU A 283 -1.79 -8.05 9.28
C LEU A 283 -2.75 -8.28 8.11
N TYR A 284 -2.24 -8.84 7.01
CA TYR A 284 -3.00 -9.04 5.78
C TYR A 284 -3.87 -10.30 5.87
N CYS A 285 -5.20 -10.11 5.92
CA CYS A 285 -6.16 -11.17 6.20
C CYS A 285 -6.50 -11.98 4.96
N TYR A 286 -6.30 -13.30 5.01
CA TYR A 286 -6.77 -14.25 3.99
C TYR A 286 -8.08 -14.95 4.39
N GLY A 287 -8.48 -14.91 5.66
CA GLY A 287 -9.84 -15.25 6.09
C GLY A 287 -10.82 -14.13 5.72
N LEU A 288 -12.00 -14.47 5.20
CA LEU A 288 -12.98 -13.49 4.73
C LEU A 288 -13.97 -13.02 5.81
N ASP A 289 -14.04 -13.73 6.92
CA ASP A 289 -14.95 -13.41 8.01
C ASP A 289 -14.45 -12.16 8.76
N PRO A 290 -15.26 -11.11 8.94
CA PRO A 290 -14.94 -9.96 9.77
C PRO A 290 -14.54 -10.28 11.22
N ASP A 291 -14.87 -11.45 11.75
CA ASP A 291 -14.40 -11.92 13.06
C ASP A 291 -12.88 -12.07 13.15
N GLN A 292 -12.17 -12.06 12.00
CA GLN A 292 -10.71 -11.94 11.96
C GLN A 292 -10.23 -10.70 12.72
N VAL A 293 -10.95 -9.58 12.59
CA VAL A 293 -10.58 -8.31 13.24
C VAL A 293 -10.58 -8.50 14.76
N ASP A 294 -11.63 -9.11 15.30
CA ASP A 294 -11.78 -9.29 16.74
C ASP A 294 -10.73 -10.28 17.28
N ARG A 295 -10.51 -11.41 16.57
CA ARG A 295 -9.46 -12.39 16.92
C ARG A 295 -8.06 -11.79 16.91
N LEU A 296 -7.77 -10.90 15.96
CA LEU A 296 -6.48 -10.23 15.85
C LEU A 296 -6.32 -9.12 16.89
N ALA A 297 -7.40 -8.44 17.28
CA ALA A 297 -7.37 -7.41 18.31
C ALA A 297 -6.92 -7.94 19.69
N GLU A 298 -7.14 -9.22 19.97
CA GLU A 298 -6.68 -9.89 21.20
C GLU A 298 -5.14 -10.09 21.24
N LEU A 299 -4.46 -9.83 20.13
CA LEU A 299 -3.01 -10.08 20.00
C LEU A 299 -2.17 -8.80 20.03
N VAL A 300 -2.83 -7.64 19.97
CA VAL A 300 -2.21 -6.30 19.81
C VAL A 300 -2.20 -5.48 21.10
#